data_61458ff25e50bff211278b2916cc3589
#
_entry.id   61458ff25e50bff211278b2916cc3589
#
_cell.length_a   1.000
_cell.length_b   1.000
_cell.length_c   1.000
_cell.angle_alpha   90.00
_cell.angle_beta   90.00
_cell.angle_gamma   90.00
#
_symmetry.space_group_name_H-M   'P 1'
#
loop_
_entity.id
_entity.type
_entity.pdbx_description
1 polymer ?
#
loop_
_entity_poly.entity_id
_entity_poly.type
_entity_poly.pdbx_seq_one_letter_code
_entity_poly.pdbx_strand_id
1 'polypeptide(L)'
;MSDMRLNTLIRRVERLQSEILPIVRKACEGEERTIVDLNRAQLARGENAEGVMMNGGEYSEHYAAFRRRKGLPTDHVYLLLSGDLQDKMRVEFSETGFSVVTDDWKQWMVDYTRETGSWPPGDKPHYGPVFGLDAVSRGMLMCRIRPRVSECVRRRLLKG
;
A
#
# COMPACT_ATOMS: atom_id res chain seq x y z
N MET A 1 -26.53 14.15 -38.59
CA MET A 1 -25.81 14.89 -37.54
C MET A 1 -25.67 14.10 -36.20
N SER A 2 -26.59 13.20 -35.87
CA SER A 2 -26.51 12.38 -34.62
C SER A 2 -25.34 11.39 -34.63
N ASP A 3 -25.09 10.68 -35.75
CA ASP A 3 -24.05 9.64 -35.85
C ASP A 3 -22.61 10.18 -35.69
N MET A 4 -22.34 11.39 -36.16
CA MET A 4 -21.01 12.00 -36.04
C MET A 4 -20.67 12.32 -34.59
N ARG A 5 -21.64 12.72 -33.78
CA ARG A 5 -21.47 12.98 -32.35
C ARG A 5 -21.25 11.68 -31.56
N LEU A 6 -21.98 10.63 -31.90
CA LEU A 6 -21.86 9.32 -31.29
C LEU A 6 -20.48 8.70 -31.55
N ASN A 7 -20.04 8.71 -32.82
CA ASN A 7 -18.73 8.20 -33.22
C ASN A 7 -17.58 8.98 -32.54
N THR A 8 -17.73 10.29 -32.34
CA THR A 8 -16.77 11.10 -31.61
C THR A 8 -16.70 10.68 -30.14
N LEU A 9 -17.85 10.44 -29.50
CA LEU A 9 -17.91 9.99 -28.11
C LEU A 9 -17.31 8.60 -27.94
N ILE A 10 -17.60 7.66 -28.83
CA ILE A 10 -17.02 6.30 -28.82
C ILE A 10 -15.50 6.39 -28.87
N ARG A 11 -14.92 7.14 -29.80
CA ARG A 11 -13.45 7.32 -29.88
C ARG A 11 -12.85 7.93 -28.60
N ARG A 12 -13.56 8.84 -27.94
CA ARG A 12 -13.10 9.42 -26.67
C ARG A 12 -13.11 8.38 -25.54
N VAL A 13 -14.13 7.54 -25.48
CA VAL A 13 -14.21 6.44 -24.50
C VAL A 13 -13.10 5.41 -24.73
N GLU A 14 -12.86 5.00 -25.97
CA GLU A 14 -11.77 4.08 -26.32
C GLU A 14 -10.40 4.65 -25.93
N ARG A 15 -10.16 5.93 -26.23
CA ARG A 15 -8.92 6.60 -25.79
C ARG A 15 -8.81 6.64 -24.27
N LEU A 16 -9.90 6.92 -23.57
CA LEU A 16 -9.91 6.97 -22.10
C LEU A 16 -9.56 5.63 -21.48
N GLN A 17 -9.96 4.50 -22.09
CA GLN A 17 -9.60 3.17 -21.60
C GLN A 17 -8.08 2.97 -21.52
N SER A 18 -7.32 3.47 -22.49
CA SER A 18 -5.85 3.39 -22.48
C SER A 18 -5.20 4.41 -21.53
N GLU A 19 -5.91 5.48 -21.18
CA GLU A 19 -5.38 6.57 -20.36
C GLU A 19 -5.77 6.49 -18.89
N ILE A 20 -6.70 5.59 -18.52
CA ILE A 20 -7.22 5.53 -17.14
C ILE A 20 -6.14 5.17 -16.12
N LEU A 21 -5.27 4.20 -16.41
CA LEU A 21 -4.18 3.81 -15.53
C LEU A 21 -3.18 4.95 -15.29
N PRO A 22 -2.67 5.65 -16.30
CA PRO A 22 -1.87 6.85 -16.11
C PRO A 22 -2.57 7.95 -15.28
N ILE A 23 -3.87 8.16 -15.45
CA ILE A 23 -4.63 9.14 -14.66
C ILE A 23 -4.67 8.73 -13.18
N VAL A 24 -5.01 7.47 -12.90
CA VAL A 24 -5.06 6.95 -11.53
C VAL A 24 -3.67 6.99 -10.90
N ARG A 25 -2.64 6.54 -11.60
CA ARG A 25 -1.24 6.61 -11.16
C ARG A 25 -0.87 8.03 -10.74
N LYS A 26 -1.10 9.01 -11.61
CA LYS A 26 -0.79 10.42 -11.31
C LYS A 26 -1.56 10.96 -10.11
N ALA A 27 -2.79 10.49 -9.89
CA ALA A 27 -3.56 10.83 -8.70
C ALA A 27 -2.95 10.22 -7.42
N CYS A 28 -2.44 8.96 -7.51
CA CYS A 28 -1.73 8.30 -6.40
C CYS A 28 -0.37 8.94 -6.11
N GLU A 29 0.39 9.37 -7.12
CA GLU A 29 1.67 10.09 -6.94
C GLU A 29 1.50 11.35 -6.07
N GLY A 30 0.36 12.02 -6.16
CA GLY A 30 0.03 13.16 -5.29
C GLY A 30 -0.36 12.77 -3.85
N GLU A 31 -0.44 11.48 -3.54
CA GLU A 31 -0.84 10.97 -2.22
C GLU A 31 0.24 10.05 -1.60
N GLU A 32 1.49 10.13 -2.04
CA GLU A 32 2.59 9.27 -1.58
C GLU A 32 2.69 9.24 -0.05
N ARG A 33 2.68 10.41 0.58
CA ARG A 33 2.71 10.51 2.05
C ARG A 33 1.51 9.82 2.69
N THR A 34 0.32 10.01 2.14
CA THR A 34 -0.90 9.35 2.63
C THR A 34 -0.78 7.83 2.55
N ILE A 35 -0.23 7.30 1.44
CA ILE A 35 -0.02 5.86 1.27
C ILE A 35 0.91 5.32 2.35
N VAL A 36 2.03 5.99 2.62
CA VAL A 36 2.97 5.61 3.68
C VAL A 36 2.31 5.68 5.04
N ASP A 37 1.60 6.76 5.36
CA ASP A 37 0.93 6.95 6.66
C ASP A 37 -0.17 5.89 6.88
N LEU A 38 -0.93 5.52 5.86
CA LEU A 38 -1.92 4.44 5.94
C LEU A 38 -1.25 3.08 6.23
N ASN A 39 -0.14 2.77 5.58
CA ASN A 39 0.58 1.53 5.86
C ASN A 39 1.20 1.54 7.27
N ARG A 40 1.77 2.66 7.73
CA ARG A 40 2.26 2.80 9.11
C ARG A 40 1.14 2.60 10.14
N ALA A 41 -0.02 3.21 9.91
CA ALA A 41 -1.18 3.04 10.79
C ALA A 41 -1.65 1.58 10.85
N GLN A 42 -1.59 0.86 9.73
CA GLN A 42 -1.90 -0.57 9.63
C GLN A 42 -0.91 -1.40 10.44
N LEU A 43 0.40 -1.18 10.26
CA LEU A 43 1.45 -1.84 11.05
C LEU A 43 1.34 -1.52 12.55
N ALA A 44 0.91 -0.31 12.90
CA ALA A 44 0.68 0.07 14.30
C ALA A 44 -0.49 -0.70 14.94
N ARG A 45 -1.42 -1.23 14.15
CA ARG A 45 -2.47 -2.16 14.60
C ARG A 45 -2.04 -3.62 14.60
N GLY A 46 -0.81 -3.91 14.19
CA GLY A 46 -0.29 -5.27 14.07
C GLY A 46 -0.77 -6.02 12.82
N GLU A 47 -1.32 -5.32 11.84
CA GLU A 47 -1.92 -5.89 10.64
C GLU A 47 -0.96 -5.82 9.44
N ASN A 48 -0.98 -6.85 8.61
CA ASN A 48 -0.28 -6.90 7.33
C ASN A 48 -1.12 -6.27 6.19
N ALA A 49 -0.62 -6.30 4.95
CA ALA A 49 -1.32 -5.72 3.79
C ALA A 49 -2.63 -6.45 3.40
N GLU A 50 -2.92 -7.60 4.00
CA GLU A 50 -4.18 -8.32 3.85
C GLU A 50 -5.18 -7.99 4.97
N GLY A 51 -4.79 -7.17 5.95
CA GLY A 51 -5.59 -6.86 7.13
C GLY A 51 -5.61 -7.99 8.16
N VAL A 52 -4.62 -8.89 8.11
CA VAL A 52 -4.48 -10.02 9.01
C VAL A 52 -3.44 -9.69 10.08
N MET A 53 -3.73 -10.06 11.33
CA MET A 53 -2.78 -9.90 12.44
C MET A 53 -1.48 -10.67 12.17
N MET A 54 -0.36 -9.96 12.17
CA MET A 54 0.96 -10.56 11.99
C MET A 54 1.27 -11.52 13.13
N ASN A 55 1.67 -12.75 12.76
CA ASN A 55 1.99 -13.83 13.71
C ASN A 55 0.86 -14.09 14.75
N GLY A 56 -0.40 -13.97 14.33
CA GLY A 56 -1.54 -14.13 15.25
C GLY A 56 -1.64 -13.06 16.34
N GLY A 57 -0.90 -11.96 16.20
CA GLY A 57 -0.84 -10.88 17.18
C GLY A 57 0.24 -11.04 18.25
N GLU A 58 0.98 -12.14 18.28
CA GLU A 58 1.89 -12.46 19.38
C GLU A 58 3.36 -12.47 18.96
N TYR A 59 4.22 -11.96 19.81
CA TYR A 59 5.67 -12.20 19.74
C TYR A 59 6.03 -13.55 20.38
N SER A 60 7.11 -14.18 19.91
CA SER A 60 7.69 -15.29 20.68
C SER A 60 8.03 -14.85 22.11
N GLU A 61 7.89 -15.75 23.07
CA GLU A 61 8.12 -15.45 24.50
C GLU A 61 9.50 -14.80 24.74
N HIS A 62 10.53 -15.35 24.11
CA HIS A 62 11.89 -14.82 24.21
C HIS A 62 11.99 -13.38 23.67
N TYR A 63 11.39 -13.09 22.51
CA TYR A 63 11.43 -11.76 21.92
C TYR A 63 10.53 -10.77 22.67
N ALA A 64 9.39 -11.22 23.18
CA ALA A 64 8.53 -10.42 24.06
C ALA A 64 9.28 -10.01 25.34
N ALA A 65 10.03 -10.93 25.97
CA ALA A 65 10.86 -10.63 27.12
C ALA A 65 11.96 -9.59 26.80
N PHE A 66 12.60 -9.71 25.62
CA PHE A 66 13.57 -8.72 25.16
C PHE A 66 12.93 -7.34 24.98
N ARG A 67 11.74 -7.26 24.33
CA ARG A 67 11.01 -6.01 24.12
C ARG A 67 10.60 -5.36 25.44
N ARG A 68 10.06 -6.12 26.40
CA ARG A 68 9.72 -5.61 27.74
C ARG A 68 10.91 -4.99 28.45
N ARG A 69 12.10 -5.62 28.37
CA ARG A 69 13.34 -5.05 28.92
C ARG A 69 13.75 -3.72 28.30
N LYS A 70 13.32 -3.48 27.05
CA LYS A 70 13.53 -2.23 26.33
C LYS A 70 12.41 -1.21 26.54
N GLY A 71 11.40 -1.51 27.36
CA GLY A 71 10.22 -0.65 27.55
C GLY A 71 9.31 -0.57 26.31
N LEU A 72 9.41 -1.54 25.39
CA LEU A 72 8.61 -1.58 24.18
C LEU A 72 7.33 -2.39 24.39
N PRO A 73 6.21 -2.00 23.78
CA PRO A 73 4.95 -2.72 23.88
C PRO A 73 5.04 -4.12 23.28
N THR A 74 4.24 -5.05 23.81
CA THR A 74 4.22 -6.46 23.41
C THR A 74 2.81 -7.02 23.26
N ASP A 75 1.80 -6.16 23.24
CA ASP A 75 0.38 -6.51 23.10
C ASP A 75 0.03 -7.04 21.70
N HIS A 76 0.79 -6.64 20.70
CA HIS A 76 0.76 -7.21 19.34
C HIS A 76 2.06 -6.94 18.59
N VAL A 77 2.18 -7.45 17.36
CA VAL A 77 3.39 -7.30 16.53
C VAL A 77 3.40 -5.96 15.83
N TYR A 78 4.23 -5.03 16.25
CA TYR A 78 4.34 -3.68 15.69
C TYR A 78 5.34 -3.54 14.55
N LEU A 79 6.27 -4.47 14.40
CA LEU A 79 7.47 -4.32 13.56
C LEU A 79 8.24 -3.01 13.82
N LEU A 80 8.13 -2.48 15.04
CA LEU A 80 8.78 -1.27 15.49
C LEU A 80 9.79 -1.63 16.58
N LEU A 81 11.09 -1.46 16.30
CA LEU A 81 12.16 -1.61 17.28
C LEU A 81 12.92 -0.29 17.46
N SER A 82 13.55 0.21 16.38
CA SER A 82 14.24 1.51 16.35
C SER A 82 13.45 2.58 15.60
N GLY A 83 12.46 2.20 14.80
CA GLY A 83 11.72 3.10 13.90
C GLY A 83 12.26 3.11 12.48
N ASP A 84 13.52 2.77 12.26
CA ASP A 84 14.18 2.89 10.95
C ASP A 84 13.40 2.26 9.80
N LEU A 85 12.81 1.07 10.03
CA LEU A 85 12.03 0.36 9.01
C LEU A 85 10.85 1.22 8.53
N GLN A 86 10.14 1.85 9.44
CA GLN A 86 8.96 2.66 9.13
C GLN A 86 9.36 4.08 8.67
N ASP A 87 10.42 4.65 9.23
CA ASP A 87 10.85 6.02 8.89
C ASP A 87 11.40 6.12 7.47
N LYS A 88 12.00 5.04 6.98
CA LYS A 88 12.54 4.96 5.61
C LYS A 88 11.55 4.41 4.57
N MET A 89 10.28 4.26 4.95
CA MET A 89 9.24 3.84 4.01
C MET A 89 8.99 4.90 2.95
N ARG A 90 8.88 4.45 1.71
CA ARG A 90 8.53 5.25 0.53
C ARG A 90 7.66 4.46 -0.44
N VAL A 91 7.14 5.14 -1.44
CA VAL A 91 6.32 4.53 -2.49
C VAL A 91 7.12 4.47 -3.78
N GLU A 92 7.14 3.32 -4.42
CA GLU A 92 7.63 3.14 -5.79
C GLU A 92 6.45 2.94 -6.73
N PHE A 93 6.38 3.78 -7.77
CA PHE A 93 5.31 3.71 -8.76
C PHE A 93 5.77 2.93 -9.98
N SER A 94 4.92 1.99 -10.44
CA SER A 94 5.07 1.24 -11.69
C SER A 94 4.05 1.71 -12.72
N GLU A 95 4.04 1.10 -13.91
CA GLU A 95 3.03 1.40 -14.94
C GLU A 95 1.60 1.03 -14.50
N THR A 96 1.45 -0.02 -13.70
CA THR A 96 0.16 -0.60 -13.33
C THR A 96 -0.25 -0.35 -11.89
N GLY A 97 0.60 0.28 -11.06
CA GLY A 97 0.31 0.48 -9.65
C GLY A 97 1.44 1.11 -8.86
N PHE A 98 1.49 0.77 -7.58
CA PHE A 98 2.57 1.18 -6.68
C PHE A 98 2.90 0.07 -5.68
N SER A 99 4.11 0.14 -5.13
CA SER A 99 4.57 -0.68 -4.01
C SER A 99 5.06 0.21 -2.88
N VAL A 100 4.80 -0.17 -1.65
CA VAL A 100 5.45 0.41 -0.49
C VAL A 100 6.74 -0.36 -0.23
N VAL A 101 7.84 0.32 -0.08
CA VAL A 101 9.17 -0.24 0.16
C VAL A 101 9.87 0.55 1.26
N THR A 102 10.98 0.04 1.76
CA THR A 102 11.84 0.76 2.71
C THR A 102 13.29 0.73 2.26
N ASP A 103 14.06 1.77 2.55
CA ASP A 103 15.51 1.79 2.34
C ASP A 103 16.29 1.20 3.54
N ASP A 104 15.59 0.57 4.48
CA ASP A 104 16.22 -0.17 5.56
C ASP A 104 16.79 -1.50 5.06
N TRP A 105 17.92 -1.93 5.62
CA TRP A 105 18.56 -3.20 5.25
C TRP A 105 17.65 -4.42 5.46
N LYS A 106 16.60 -4.31 6.24
CA LYS A 106 15.60 -5.37 6.46
C LYS A 106 14.59 -5.52 5.31
N GLN A 107 14.68 -4.69 4.26
CA GLN A 107 13.83 -4.83 3.07
C GLN A 107 13.87 -6.26 2.51
N TRP A 108 15.04 -6.90 2.48
CA TRP A 108 15.18 -8.29 2.01
C TRP A 108 14.27 -9.28 2.77
N MET A 109 14.05 -9.08 4.07
CA MET A 109 13.16 -9.94 4.85
C MET A 109 11.71 -9.75 4.44
N VAL A 110 11.32 -8.51 4.14
CA VAL A 110 9.98 -8.18 3.65
C VAL A 110 9.74 -8.78 2.28
N ASP A 111 10.72 -8.70 1.38
CA ASP A 111 10.66 -9.28 0.05
C ASP A 111 10.56 -10.81 0.13
N TYR A 112 11.38 -11.42 0.97
CA TYR A 112 11.33 -12.87 1.20
C TYR A 112 9.97 -13.33 1.71
N THR A 113 9.36 -12.64 2.68
CA THR A 113 8.02 -12.99 3.19
C THR A 113 6.93 -12.80 2.14
N ARG A 114 7.07 -11.81 1.26
CA ARG A 114 6.15 -11.58 0.13
C ARG A 114 6.21 -12.71 -0.88
N GLU A 115 7.42 -13.16 -1.24
CA GLU A 115 7.62 -14.19 -2.26
C GLU A 115 7.27 -15.60 -1.77
N THR A 116 7.60 -15.92 -0.53
CA THR A 116 7.50 -17.27 0.01
C THR A 116 6.29 -17.49 0.91
N GLY A 117 5.62 -16.42 1.34
CA GLY A 117 4.55 -16.47 2.35
C GLY A 117 5.05 -16.94 3.72
N SER A 118 6.37 -17.03 3.93
CA SER A 118 6.98 -17.51 5.17
C SER A 118 8.20 -16.66 5.54
N TRP A 119 8.56 -16.66 6.81
CA TRP A 119 9.78 -16.03 7.30
C TRP A 119 11.02 -16.87 6.92
N PRO A 120 12.23 -16.25 6.79
CA PRO A 120 13.47 -16.99 6.58
C PRO A 120 13.67 -18.13 7.59
N PRO A 121 14.38 -19.23 7.21
CA PRO A 121 14.55 -20.39 8.07
C PRO A 121 15.10 -20.01 9.45
N GLY A 122 14.40 -20.39 10.48
CA GLY A 122 14.62 -20.03 11.88
C GLY A 122 13.29 -20.05 12.61
N ASP A 123 13.19 -19.55 13.81
CA ASP A 123 11.92 -19.45 14.54
C ASP A 123 10.94 -18.47 13.86
N LYS A 124 9.78 -18.93 13.58
CA LYS A 124 8.83 -18.59 12.51
C LYS A 124 7.75 -17.59 12.92
N PRO A 125 7.96 -16.28 12.89
CA PRO A 125 6.80 -15.41 12.85
C PRO A 125 6.21 -15.42 11.42
N HIS A 126 4.92 -15.68 11.30
CA HIS A 126 4.20 -15.60 10.04
C HIS A 126 3.62 -14.19 9.86
N TYR A 127 4.33 -13.33 9.16
CA TYR A 127 3.88 -11.94 8.97
C TYR A 127 3.02 -11.73 7.74
N GLY A 128 3.11 -12.61 6.74
CA GLY A 128 2.49 -12.37 5.43
C GLY A 128 3.09 -11.15 4.71
N PRO A 129 2.37 -10.56 3.75
CA PRO A 129 2.83 -9.36 3.05
C PRO A 129 2.78 -8.15 4.00
N VAL A 130 3.94 -7.71 4.46
CA VAL A 130 4.07 -6.62 5.46
C VAL A 130 3.70 -5.27 4.85
N PHE A 131 4.24 -4.96 3.66
CA PHE A 131 4.04 -3.68 3.01
C PHE A 131 2.93 -3.74 1.96
N GLY A 132 2.10 -2.72 1.98
CA GLY A 132 0.94 -2.58 1.12
C GLY A 132 -0.27 -2.07 1.91
N LEU A 133 -1.36 -1.85 1.23
CA LEU A 133 -2.59 -1.35 1.85
C LEU A 133 -3.64 -2.47 1.96
N ASP A 134 -4.21 -2.65 3.12
CA ASP A 134 -5.39 -3.48 3.34
C ASP A 134 -6.63 -2.92 2.63
N ALA A 135 -7.75 -3.63 2.68
CA ALA A 135 -8.98 -3.21 2.02
C ALA A 135 -9.52 -1.87 2.55
N VAL A 136 -9.38 -1.61 3.85
CA VAL A 136 -9.83 -0.36 4.49
C VAL A 136 -8.96 0.80 4.06
N SER A 137 -7.65 0.65 4.13
CA SER A 137 -6.66 1.66 3.71
C SER A 137 -6.78 1.99 2.22
N ARG A 138 -7.01 0.95 1.37
CA ARG A 138 -7.31 1.16 -0.06
C ARG A 138 -8.59 1.97 -0.26
N GLY A 139 -9.64 1.68 0.51
CA GLY A 139 -10.88 2.45 0.49
C GLY A 139 -10.66 3.92 0.84
N MET A 140 -9.88 4.20 1.87
CA MET A 140 -9.51 5.57 2.27
C MET A 140 -8.73 6.30 1.17
N LEU A 141 -7.73 5.65 0.57
CA LEU A 141 -6.98 6.21 -0.55
C LEU A 141 -7.89 6.50 -1.75
N MET A 142 -8.77 5.56 -2.10
CA MET A 142 -9.74 5.74 -3.20
C MET A 142 -10.66 6.94 -2.98
N CYS A 143 -11.13 7.17 -1.75
CA CYS A 143 -11.94 8.35 -1.43
C CYS A 143 -11.16 9.66 -1.70
N ARG A 144 -9.86 9.68 -1.45
CA ARG A 144 -9.03 10.87 -1.67
C ARG A 144 -8.72 11.13 -3.13
N ILE A 145 -8.41 10.09 -3.91
CA ILE A 145 -8.04 10.26 -5.32
C ILE A 145 -9.25 10.40 -6.26
N ARG A 146 -10.41 9.84 -5.88
CA ARG A 146 -11.64 9.83 -6.71
C ARG A 146 -12.01 11.20 -7.30
N PRO A 147 -12.02 12.31 -6.55
CA PRO A 147 -12.38 13.62 -7.11
C PRO A 147 -11.45 14.05 -8.25
N ARG A 148 -10.13 13.84 -8.10
CA ARG A 148 -9.12 14.17 -9.12
C ARG A 148 -9.28 13.32 -10.37
N VAL A 149 -9.46 12.00 -10.18
CA VAL A 149 -9.67 11.06 -11.28
C VAL A 149 -10.96 11.41 -12.03
N SER A 150 -12.06 11.62 -11.32
CA SER A 150 -13.35 11.97 -11.92
C SER A 150 -13.30 13.28 -12.72
N GLU A 151 -12.60 14.28 -12.20
CA GLU A 151 -12.43 15.56 -12.91
C GLU A 151 -11.58 15.39 -14.18
N CYS A 152 -10.49 14.61 -14.12
CA CYS A 152 -9.68 14.30 -15.30
C CYS A 152 -10.48 13.56 -16.37
N VAL A 153 -11.26 12.55 -15.97
CA VAL A 153 -12.12 11.78 -16.87
C VAL A 153 -13.17 12.67 -17.52
N ARG A 154 -13.89 13.47 -16.71
CA ARG A 154 -14.90 14.41 -17.21
C ARG A 154 -14.31 15.38 -18.21
N ARG A 155 -13.16 15.95 -17.93
CA ARG A 155 -12.49 16.91 -18.80
C ARG A 155 -12.11 16.31 -20.14
N ARG A 156 -11.66 15.06 -20.18
CA ARG A 156 -11.32 14.35 -21.42
C ARG A 156 -12.54 13.93 -22.23
N LEU A 157 -13.63 13.56 -21.56
CA LEU A 157 -14.88 13.23 -22.26
C LEU A 157 -15.58 14.45 -22.84
N LEU A 158 -15.56 15.59 -22.12
CA LEU A 158 -16.36 16.77 -22.52
C LEU A 158 -15.57 17.79 -23.34
N LYS A 159 -14.26 17.92 -23.16
CA LYS A 159 -13.44 18.99 -23.76
C LYS A 159 -12.48 18.49 -24.85
N GLY A 160 -12.46 17.18 -25.13
CA GLY A 160 -11.63 16.59 -26.18
C GLY A 160 -12.20 16.76 -27.58
#